data_5896d6e09ba1515e7abf258e1d0f2dbe
#
_entry.id   5896d6e09ba1515e7abf258e1d0f2dbe
#
_cell.length_a   1.000
_cell.length_b   1.000
_cell.length_c   1.000
_cell.angle_alpha   90.00
_cell.angle_beta   90.00
_cell.angle_gamma   90.00
#
_symmetry.space_group_name_H-M   'P 1'
#
loop_
_entity.id
_entity.type
_entity.pdbx_description
1 polymer ?
#
loop_
_entity_poly.entity_id
_entity_poly.type
_entity_poly.pdbx_seq_one_letter_code
_entity_poly.pdbx_strand_id
1 'polypeptide(L)'
;MSKRYRQWVEEYQDQAWTVARYILKDAQEAEDATQEAFVKLWNNQDKIDPERIRPWLMKVTRNGCLDRLRRRRDNVEFDESHMAGEASGPLQGASANETGVWLKRAITGLKEPYRSLVVLRDVKQHSYEEVAGMLELSLAQVKTYLHRARKQLREQLAEVRP
;
A
#
# COMPACT_ATOMS: atom_id res chain seq x y z
N MET A 1 -3.38 26.35 -8.41
CA MET A 1 -2.73 25.02 -8.52
C MET A 1 -1.82 25.03 -9.73
N SER A 2 -0.58 24.62 -9.56
CA SER A 2 0.36 24.63 -10.66
C SER A 2 0.03 23.53 -11.66
N LYS A 3 0.41 23.75 -12.90
CA LYS A 3 0.20 22.79 -13.96
C LYS A 3 0.98 21.50 -13.70
N ARG A 4 2.19 21.64 -13.16
CA ARG A 4 3.05 20.49 -12.83
C ARG A 4 2.42 19.62 -11.74
N TYR A 5 1.90 20.25 -10.69
CA TYR A 5 1.24 19.53 -9.61
C TYR A 5 0.01 18.79 -10.13
N ARG A 6 -0.78 19.41 -10.97
CA ARG A 6 -1.96 18.78 -11.55
C ARG A 6 -1.60 17.53 -12.35
N GLN A 7 -0.49 17.60 -13.11
CA GLN A 7 -0.01 16.46 -13.86
C GLN A 7 0.38 15.32 -12.93
N TRP A 8 1.02 15.61 -11.80
CA TRP A 8 1.38 14.60 -10.83
C TRP A 8 0.14 13.94 -10.22
N VAL A 9 -0.88 14.72 -9.90
CA VAL A 9 -2.14 14.16 -9.39
C VAL A 9 -2.74 13.21 -10.41
N GLU A 10 -2.85 13.64 -11.65
CA GLU A 10 -3.41 12.80 -12.70
C GLU A 10 -2.61 11.52 -12.94
N GLU A 11 -1.31 11.62 -12.89
CA GLU A 11 -0.44 10.48 -13.18
C GLU A 11 -0.35 9.48 -12.05
N TYR A 12 -0.32 9.94 -10.80
CA TYR A 12 0.00 9.08 -9.67
C TYR A 12 -1.16 8.79 -8.72
N GLN A 13 -2.30 9.42 -8.92
CA GLN A 13 -3.44 9.28 -8.02
C GLN A 13 -3.87 7.82 -7.87
N ASP A 14 -4.01 7.11 -8.97
CA ASP A 14 -4.46 5.72 -8.94
C ASP A 14 -3.42 4.81 -8.27
N GLN A 15 -2.15 5.07 -8.50
CA GLN A 15 -1.09 4.28 -7.87
C GLN A 15 -1.08 4.45 -6.36
N ALA A 16 -1.17 5.70 -5.90
CA ALA A 16 -1.20 5.97 -4.47
C ALA A 16 -2.43 5.36 -3.82
N TRP A 17 -3.58 5.52 -4.45
CA TRP A 17 -4.83 4.94 -3.93
C TRP A 17 -4.74 3.42 -3.85
N THR A 18 -4.15 2.77 -4.84
CA THR A 18 -4.00 1.31 -4.82
C THR A 18 -3.13 0.86 -3.64
N VAL A 19 -2.00 1.54 -3.42
CA VAL A 19 -1.15 1.24 -2.26
C VAL A 19 -1.96 1.36 -0.97
N ALA A 20 -2.68 2.48 -0.83
CA ALA A 20 -3.50 2.72 0.36
C ALA A 20 -4.58 1.66 0.55
N ARG A 21 -5.22 1.22 -0.54
CA ARG A 21 -6.26 0.20 -0.46
C ARG A 21 -5.75 -1.14 0.05
N TYR A 22 -4.57 -1.55 -0.43
CA TYR A 22 -3.99 -2.80 0.04
C TYR A 22 -3.65 -2.75 1.53
N ILE A 23 -3.22 -1.59 2.02
CA ILE A 23 -2.81 -1.46 3.42
C ILE A 23 -4.02 -1.25 4.33
N LEU A 24 -4.94 -0.37 3.97
CA LEU A 24 -6.03 0.03 4.85
C LEU A 24 -7.29 -0.82 4.72
N LYS A 25 -7.47 -1.47 3.59
CA LYS A 25 -8.64 -2.35 3.34
C LYS A 25 -9.98 -1.63 3.31
N ASP A 26 -10.00 -0.32 3.43
CA ASP A 26 -11.21 0.51 3.46
C ASP A 26 -11.07 1.59 2.40
N ALA A 27 -12.05 1.67 1.49
CA ALA A 27 -11.98 2.57 0.36
C ALA A 27 -11.98 4.03 0.79
N GLN A 28 -12.78 4.39 1.78
CA GLN A 28 -12.85 5.77 2.23
C GLN A 28 -11.57 6.21 2.91
N GLU A 29 -11.02 5.37 3.78
CA GLU A 29 -9.75 5.67 4.43
C GLU A 29 -8.60 5.73 3.42
N ALA A 30 -8.64 4.87 2.41
CA ALA A 30 -7.62 4.90 1.36
C ALA A 30 -7.67 6.22 0.59
N GLU A 31 -8.88 6.70 0.31
CA GLU A 31 -9.05 7.98 -0.35
C GLU A 31 -8.52 9.12 0.51
N ASP A 32 -8.86 9.12 1.79
CA ASP A 32 -8.40 10.15 2.73
C ASP A 32 -6.87 10.14 2.84
N ALA A 33 -6.27 8.97 2.96
CA ALA A 33 -4.81 8.85 3.05
C ALA A 33 -4.14 9.32 1.76
N THR A 34 -4.73 9.02 0.61
CA THR A 34 -4.22 9.48 -0.67
C THR A 34 -4.27 11.01 -0.76
N GLN A 35 -5.38 11.60 -0.37
CA GLN A 35 -5.50 13.05 -0.37
C GLN A 35 -4.48 13.70 0.55
N GLU A 36 -4.28 13.16 1.74
CA GLU A 36 -3.28 13.68 2.66
C GLU A 36 -1.86 13.60 2.06
N ALA A 37 -1.56 12.52 1.35
CA ALA A 37 -0.26 12.39 0.71
C ALA A 37 -0.05 13.48 -0.35
N PHE A 38 -1.09 13.79 -1.12
CA PHE A 38 -1.00 14.85 -2.13
C PHE A 38 -0.92 16.24 -1.52
N VAL A 39 -1.53 16.46 -0.36
CA VAL A 39 -1.34 17.72 0.37
C VAL A 39 0.12 17.86 0.80
N LYS A 40 0.71 16.77 1.30
CA LYS A 40 2.13 16.79 1.66
C LYS A 40 3.02 17.03 0.45
N LEU A 41 2.66 16.46 -0.69
CA LEU A 41 3.38 16.73 -1.94
C LEU A 41 3.32 18.21 -2.29
N TRP A 42 2.15 18.81 -2.22
CA TRP A 42 2.00 20.22 -2.48
C TRP A 42 2.89 21.06 -1.58
N ASN A 43 2.91 20.75 -0.29
CA ASN A 43 3.68 21.52 0.68
C ASN A 43 5.19 21.34 0.55
N ASN A 44 5.62 20.26 -0.09
CA ASN A 44 7.05 19.92 -0.19
C ASN A 44 7.57 19.89 -1.61
N GLN A 45 6.76 20.27 -2.60
CA GLN A 45 7.09 20.06 -4.01
C GLN A 45 8.40 20.73 -4.44
N ASP A 46 8.73 21.86 -3.84
CA ASP A 46 9.95 22.57 -4.20
C ASP A 46 11.20 21.92 -3.64
N LYS A 47 11.04 21.03 -2.67
CA LYS A 47 12.16 20.36 -2.01
C LYS A 47 12.42 18.98 -2.57
N ILE A 48 11.56 18.48 -3.45
CA ILE A 48 11.65 17.13 -3.99
C ILE A 48 12.18 17.20 -5.41
N ASP A 49 13.15 16.33 -5.71
CA ASP A 49 13.63 16.17 -7.08
C ASP A 49 12.45 15.71 -7.95
N PRO A 50 12.11 16.43 -9.03
CA PRO A 50 10.99 16.06 -9.88
C PRO A 50 11.05 14.62 -10.40
N GLU A 51 12.25 14.08 -10.55
CA GLU A 51 12.41 12.69 -11.00
C GLU A 51 12.12 11.68 -9.91
N ARG A 52 11.98 12.13 -8.66
CA ARG A 52 11.73 11.25 -7.51
C ARG A 52 10.35 11.42 -6.90
N ILE A 53 9.46 12.11 -7.59
CA ILE A 53 8.11 12.34 -7.10
C ILE A 53 7.37 11.00 -6.87
N ARG A 54 7.45 10.10 -7.82
CA ARG A 54 6.74 8.82 -7.72
C ARG A 54 7.17 8.01 -6.50
N PRO A 55 8.46 7.69 -6.30
CA PRO A 55 8.85 6.95 -5.10
C PRO A 55 8.61 7.73 -3.81
N TRP A 56 8.81 9.06 -3.82
CA TRP A 56 8.55 9.88 -2.66
C TRP A 56 7.08 9.79 -2.26
N LEU A 57 6.19 9.94 -3.23
CA LEU A 57 4.75 9.92 -2.98
C LEU A 57 4.29 8.55 -2.47
N MET A 58 4.80 7.48 -3.06
CA MET A 58 4.45 6.12 -2.60
C MET A 58 4.92 5.88 -1.17
N LYS A 59 6.12 6.36 -0.83
CA LYS A 59 6.63 6.27 0.53
C LYS A 59 5.73 7.02 1.52
N VAL A 60 5.36 8.25 1.18
CA VAL A 60 4.51 9.08 2.03
C VAL A 60 3.12 8.47 2.18
N THR A 61 2.57 7.95 1.10
CA THR A 61 1.26 7.28 1.14
C THR A 61 1.30 6.07 2.06
N ARG A 62 2.31 5.23 1.89
CA ARG A 62 2.47 4.03 2.74
C ARG A 62 2.61 4.43 4.20
N ASN A 63 3.49 5.37 4.48
CA ASN A 63 3.74 5.78 5.86
C ASN A 63 2.48 6.36 6.51
N GLY A 64 1.71 7.12 5.76
CA GLY A 64 0.44 7.66 6.26
C GLY A 64 -0.55 6.56 6.57
N CYS A 65 -0.60 5.54 5.72
CA CYS A 65 -1.49 4.40 5.95
C CYS A 65 -1.08 3.61 7.20
N LEU A 66 0.21 3.37 7.37
CA LEU A 66 0.70 2.66 8.55
C LEU A 66 0.44 3.44 9.83
N ASP A 67 0.56 4.78 9.78
CA ASP A 67 0.22 5.62 10.92
C ASP A 67 -1.26 5.49 11.28
N ARG A 68 -2.14 5.45 10.29
CA ARG A 68 -3.57 5.24 10.51
C ARG A 68 -3.85 3.90 11.17
N LEU A 69 -3.19 2.84 10.71
CA LEU A 69 -3.34 1.52 11.33
C LEU A 69 -2.85 1.51 12.76
N ARG A 70 -1.75 2.20 13.03
CA ARG A 70 -1.17 2.29 14.36
C ARG A 70 -2.12 3.00 15.31
N ARG A 71 -2.69 4.13 14.88
CA ARG A 71 -3.66 4.88 15.67
C ARG A 71 -4.93 4.07 15.92
N ARG A 72 -5.38 3.33 14.90
CA ARG A 72 -6.55 2.46 15.04
C ARG A 72 -6.31 1.38 16.08
N ARG A 73 -5.13 0.77 16.05
CA ARG A 73 -4.77 -0.29 17.00
C ARG A 73 -4.73 0.26 18.45
N ASP A 74 -4.18 1.45 18.63
CA ASP A 74 -4.15 2.08 19.94
C ASP A 74 -5.55 2.38 20.44
N ASN A 75 -6.45 2.78 19.56
CA ASN A 75 -7.84 3.03 19.92
C ASN A 75 -8.60 1.75 20.24
N VAL A 76 -8.27 0.65 19.61
CA VAL A 76 -8.94 -0.63 19.84
C VAL A 76 -8.69 -1.18 21.24
N GLU A 77 -7.62 -0.78 21.89
CA GLU A 77 -7.42 -1.16 23.28
C GLU A 77 -8.52 -0.65 24.18
N PHE A 78 -9.27 0.34 23.74
CA PHE A 78 -10.37 0.92 24.51
C PHE A 78 -11.75 0.53 23.99
N ASP A 79 -11.84 -0.10 22.82
CA ASP A 79 -13.13 -0.41 22.22
C ASP A 79 -13.04 -1.68 21.39
N GLU A 80 -13.47 -2.78 22.00
CA GLU A 80 -13.41 -4.09 21.34
C GLU A 80 -14.44 -4.23 20.22
N SER A 81 -15.37 -3.32 20.10
CA SER A 81 -16.44 -3.47 19.12
C SER A 81 -15.99 -3.26 17.67
N HIS A 82 -14.81 -2.75 17.46
CA HIS A 82 -14.34 -2.49 16.11
C HIS A 82 -13.62 -3.65 15.44
N MET A 83 -13.54 -4.78 16.12
CA MET A 83 -12.76 -5.88 15.55
C MET A 83 -13.49 -6.65 14.48
N ALA A 84 -14.74 -6.43 14.30
CA ALA A 84 -15.53 -7.32 13.48
C ALA A 84 -15.76 -6.87 12.05
N GLY A 85 -15.35 -5.70 11.68
CA GLY A 85 -15.86 -5.18 10.43
C GLY A 85 -14.98 -5.26 9.23
N GLU A 86 -13.78 -5.67 9.43
CA GLU A 86 -12.80 -5.41 8.40
C GLU A 86 -12.76 -6.41 7.27
N ALA A 87 -13.34 -7.54 7.46
CA ALA A 87 -13.15 -8.59 6.48
C ALA A 87 -13.96 -8.40 5.23
N SER A 88 -14.84 -7.47 5.26
CA SER A 88 -15.79 -7.48 4.19
C SER A 88 -15.30 -6.72 3.02
N GLY A 89 -15.08 -7.32 2.14
CA GLY A 89 -15.34 -7.14 0.88
C GLY A 89 -15.10 -5.89 0.12
N PRO A 90 -14.20 -5.04 0.46
CA PRO A 90 -13.95 -3.97 -0.50
C PRO A 90 -13.31 -4.47 -1.78
N LEU A 91 -12.82 -5.67 -1.76
CA LEU A 91 -12.29 -6.25 -2.99
C LEU A 91 -13.35 -6.93 -3.84
N GLN A 92 -14.59 -6.80 -3.43
CA GLN A 92 -15.68 -7.47 -4.12
C GLN A 92 -16.02 -6.93 -5.49
N GLY A 93 -15.68 -5.74 -5.79
CA GLY A 93 -15.96 -5.20 -7.10
C GLY A 93 -15.01 -5.66 -8.17
N ALA A 94 -14.03 -6.41 -7.80
CA ALA A 94 -13.07 -6.88 -8.76
C ALA A 94 -13.71 -7.92 -9.65
N SER A 95 -13.34 -7.87 -10.89
CA SER A 95 -13.87 -8.73 -11.89
C SER A 95 -13.81 -10.19 -11.50
N ALA A 96 -14.53 -10.93 -12.15
CA ALA A 96 -14.86 -12.30 -11.99
C ALA A 96 -13.73 -13.30 -11.84
N ASN A 97 -12.50 -12.91 -11.69
CA ASN A 97 -11.42 -13.87 -11.53
C ASN A 97 -11.27 -14.22 -10.05
N GLU A 98 -11.76 -15.38 -9.69
CA GLU A 98 -11.70 -15.88 -8.32
C GLU A 98 -10.27 -15.94 -7.77
N THR A 99 -9.32 -16.35 -8.60
CA THR A 99 -7.92 -16.37 -8.24
C THR A 99 -7.40 -14.97 -7.90
N GLY A 100 -7.81 -13.96 -8.67
CA GLY A 100 -7.43 -12.58 -8.40
C GLY A 100 -7.94 -12.08 -7.07
N VAL A 101 -9.17 -12.43 -6.72
CA VAL A 101 -9.75 -12.05 -5.42
C VAL A 101 -8.97 -12.68 -4.28
N TRP A 102 -8.67 -13.96 -4.38
CA TRP A 102 -7.91 -14.68 -3.36
C TRP A 102 -6.50 -14.10 -3.21
N LEU A 103 -5.86 -13.76 -4.34
CA LEU A 103 -4.53 -13.17 -4.30
C LEU A 103 -4.54 -11.81 -3.59
N LYS A 104 -5.51 -10.96 -3.89
CA LYS A 104 -5.62 -9.67 -3.21
C LYS A 104 -5.84 -9.83 -1.72
N ARG A 105 -6.67 -10.77 -1.31
CA ARG A 105 -6.89 -11.05 0.11
C ARG A 105 -5.60 -11.56 0.78
N ALA A 106 -4.88 -12.43 0.11
CA ALA A 106 -3.63 -12.95 0.64
C ALA A 106 -2.61 -11.83 0.84
N ILE A 107 -2.49 -10.92 -0.12
CA ILE A 107 -1.57 -9.79 -0.03
C ILE A 107 -1.97 -8.87 1.14
N THR A 108 -3.25 -8.53 1.25
CA THR A 108 -3.71 -7.64 2.32
C THR A 108 -3.53 -8.29 3.69
N GLY A 109 -3.47 -9.61 3.76
CA GLY A 109 -3.23 -10.33 5.00
C GLY A 109 -1.78 -10.46 5.42
N LEU A 110 -0.84 -10.11 4.56
CA LEU A 110 0.57 -10.19 4.90
C LEU A 110 0.92 -9.14 5.97
N LYS A 111 1.87 -9.49 6.82
CA LYS A 111 2.41 -8.54 7.79
C LYS A 111 3.37 -7.58 7.11
N GLU A 112 3.56 -6.41 7.72
CA GLU A 112 4.60 -5.50 7.24
C GLU A 112 5.97 -6.00 7.69
N PRO A 113 7.00 -5.81 6.90
CA PRO A 113 7.02 -5.06 5.64
C PRO A 113 6.66 -5.89 4.40
N TYR A 114 6.30 -7.14 4.57
CA TYR A 114 6.03 -8.06 3.45
C TYR A 114 4.91 -7.53 2.55
N ARG A 115 3.84 -7.05 3.15
CA ARG A 115 2.73 -6.50 2.38
C ARG A 115 3.15 -5.34 1.49
N SER A 116 3.83 -4.35 2.07
CA SER A 116 4.31 -3.21 1.30
C SER A 116 5.30 -3.61 0.22
N LEU A 117 6.18 -4.57 0.51
CA LEU A 117 7.14 -5.06 -0.48
C LEU A 117 6.43 -5.64 -1.69
N VAL A 118 5.45 -6.49 -1.48
CA VAL A 118 4.71 -7.10 -2.59
C VAL A 118 3.92 -6.04 -3.36
N VAL A 119 3.26 -5.15 -2.65
CA VAL A 119 2.46 -4.12 -3.31
C VAL A 119 3.35 -3.20 -4.14
N LEU A 120 4.44 -2.72 -3.59
CA LEU A 120 5.30 -1.78 -4.30
C LEU A 120 6.06 -2.46 -5.44
N ARG A 121 6.55 -3.67 -5.25
CA ARG A 121 7.34 -4.35 -6.28
C ARG A 121 6.47 -5.11 -7.27
N ASP A 122 5.60 -5.98 -6.80
CA ASP A 122 4.87 -6.90 -7.68
C ASP A 122 3.61 -6.29 -8.27
N VAL A 123 2.91 -5.45 -7.53
CA VAL A 123 1.69 -4.81 -8.03
C VAL A 123 2.02 -3.52 -8.78
N LYS A 124 2.88 -2.66 -8.22
CA LYS A 124 3.18 -1.34 -8.79
C LYS A 124 4.50 -1.28 -9.55
N GLN A 125 5.27 -2.36 -9.52
CA GLN A 125 6.45 -2.54 -10.37
C GLN A 125 7.55 -1.49 -10.17
N HIS A 126 7.73 -1.02 -8.94
CA HIS A 126 8.89 -0.20 -8.62
C HIS A 126 10.16 -1.04 -8.65
N SER A 127 11.30 -0.43 -8.94
CA SER A 127 12.57 -1.12 -8.92
C SER A 127 12.95 -1.53 -7.49
N TYR A 128 13.84 -2.50 -7.38
CA TYR A 128 14.34 -2.90 -6.06
C TYR A 128 14.98 -1.73 -5.32
N GLU A 129 15.71 -0.89 -6.04
CA GLU A 129 16.37 0.28 -5.45
C GLU A 129 15.33 1.29 -4.93
N GLU A 130 14.28 1.52 -5.70
CA GLU A 130 13.20 2.40 -5.27
C GLU A 130 12.51 1.85 -4.03
N VAL A 131 12.20 0.55 -4.03
CA VAL A 131 11.54 -0.07 -2.88
C VAL A 131 12.42 0.00 -1.64
N ALA A 132 13.72 -0.27 -1.81
CA ALA A 132 14.67 -0.16 -0.71
C ALA A 132 14.65 1.24 -0.09
N GLY A 133 14.66 2.27 -0.93
CA GLY A 133 14.59 3.65 -0.45
C GLY A 133 13.28 3.98 0.24
N MET A 134 12.16 3.53 -0.32
CA MET A 134 10.84 3.78 0.26
C MET A 134 10.66 3.14 1.63
N LEU A 135 11.19 1.93 1.80
CA LEU A 135 11.00 1.15 3.01
C LEU A 135 12.17 1.26 3.99
N GLU A 136 13.20 1.99 3.60
CA GLU A 136 14.40 2.16 4.41
C GLU A 136 15.05 0.81 4.75
N LEU A 137 15.13 -0.04 3.74
CA LEU A 137 15.76 -1.35 3.82
C LEU A 137 16.99 -1.40 2.89
N SER A 138 17.90 -2.29 3.18
CA SER A 138 18.98 -2.56 2.25
C SER A 138 18.46 -3.34 1.04
N LEU A 139 19.20 -3.31 -0.04
CA LEU A 139 18.84 -4.07 -1.23
C LEU A 139 18.76 -5.57 -0.92
N ALA A 140 19.70 -6.07 -0.12
CA ALA A 140 19.71 -7.47 0.28
C ALA A 140 18.45 -7.82 1.11
N GLN A 141 18.03 -6.92 2.00
CA GLN A 141 16.81 -7.14 2.78
C GLN A 141 15.57 -7.14 1.89
N VAL A 142 15.51 -6.26 0.90
CA VAL A 142 14.39 -6.25 -0.05
C VAL A 142 14.28 -7.60 -0.73
N LYS A 143 15.37 -8.12 -1.24
CA LYS A 143 15.38 -9.40 -1.94
C LYS A 143 14.97 -10.56 -1.04
N THR A 144 15.52 -10.60 0.17
CA THR A 144 15.24 -11.66 1.12
C THR A 144 13.78 -11.63 1.57
N TYR A 145 13.30 -10.45 1.96
CA TYR A 145 11.94 -10.31 2.46
C TYR A 145 10.92 -10.54 1.36
N LEU A 146 11.21 -10.10 0.15
CA LEU A 146 10.32 -10.33 -0.99
C LEU A 146 10.19 -11.83 -1.28
N HIS A 147 11.32 -12.54 -1.20
CA HIS A 147 11.30 -14.00 -1.37
C HIS A 147 10.41 -14.66 -0.31
N ARG A 148 10.55 -14.25 0.94
CA ARG A 148 9.72 -14.78 2.03
C ARG A 148 8.24 -14.45 1.84
N ALA A 149 7.95 -13.22 1.42
CA ALA A 149 6.58 -12.80 1.19
C ALA A 149 5.93 -13.63 0.09
N ARG A 150 6.64 -13.84 -1.01
CA ARG A 150 6.13 -14.63 -2.12
C ARG A 150 5.92 -16.08 -1.72
N LYS A 151 6.78 -16.61 -0.87
CA LYS A 151 6.61 -17.97 -0.36
C LYS A 151 5.33 -18.09 0.47
N GLN A 152 5.10 -17.11 1.36
CA GLN A 152 3.87 -17.09 2.16
C GLN A 152 2.64 -17.02 1.28
N LEU A 153 2.68 -16.21 0.24
CA LEU A 153 1.56 -16.09 -0.70
C LEU A 153 1.28 -17.42 -1.40
N ARG A 154 2.33 -18.11 -1.86
CA ARG A 154 2.16 -19.38 -2.53
C ARG A 154 1.54 -20.42 -1.59
N GLU A 155 1.98 -20.44 -0.34
CA GLU A 155 1.44 -21.39 0.64
C GLU A 155 -0.04 -21.13 0.93
N GLN A 156 -0.41 -19.86 1.09
CA GLN A 156 -1.80 -19.50 1.34
C GLN A 156 -2.70 -19.80 0.14
N LEU A 157 -2.21 -19.55 -1.06
CA LEU A 157 -2.99 -19.86 -2.26
C LEU A 157 -3.15 -21.35 -2.48
N ALA A 158 -2.17 -22.13 -2.11
CA ALA A 158 -2.25 -23.58 -2.21
C ALA A 158 -3.33 -24.15 -1.28
N GLU A 159 -3.49 -23.58 -0.09
CA GLU A 159 -4.51 -24.00 0.85
C GLU A 159 -5.93 -23.72 0.36
N VAL A 160 -6.09 -22.69 -0.46
CA VAL A 160 -7.40 -22.27 -0.95
C VAL A 160 -7.83 -23.04 -2.19
N ARG A 161 -6.87 -23.52 -2.96
CA ARG A 161 -7.19 -24.31 -4.15
C ARG A 161 -7.56 -25.73 -3.76
N PRO A 162 -8.74 -26.19 -4.17
CA PRO A 162 -9.11 -27.57 -3.94
C PRO A 162 -8.27 -28.55 -4.75
#